data_30e6702bcad8fc3628ecef3bce4eb0f8
#
_entry.id   30e6702bcad8fc3628ecef3bce4eb0f8
#
_cell.length_a   1.000
_cell.length_b   1.000
_cell.length_c   1.000
_cell.angle_alpha   90.00
_cell.angle_beta   90.00
_cell.angle_gamma   90.00
#
_symmetry.space_group_name_H-M   'P 1'
#
loop_
_entity.id
_entity.type
_entity.pdbx_description
1 polymer ?
#
loop_
_entity_poly.entity_id
_entity_poly.type
_entity_poly.pdbx_seq_one_letter_code
_entity_poly.pdbx_strand_id
1 'polypeptide(L)'
;YDFLVKNSFRITKQGFFVALRNVVTVEKDNELVKFVSNAYNKVKAVWKKKPSDFRVVMEDDEYRFEKDISTIEFDVKDVGNLQDLYLELPNMKENRFTDDYTRTFDIRIGKVVSMPPEDCTWSTADCAKAGLHFTSNQIHYVGCGDTSVLVLINPMKVVGIGWQKGRCYEYLPI
;
A
#
# COMPACT_ATOMS: atom_id res chain seq x y z
N TYR A 1 -19.29 -15.96 -15.41
CA TYR A 1 -20.01 -14.84 -16.03
C TYR A 1 -21.27 -14.51 -15.26
N ASP A 2 -22.08 -15.49 -14.90
CA ASP A 2 -23.38 -15.31 -14.19
C ASP A 2 -23.23 -14.57 -12.84
N PHE A 3 -22.16 -14.87 -12.10
CA PHE A 3 -21.83 -14.13 -10.86
C PHE A 3 -21.62 -12.63 -11.11
N LEU A 4 -20.90 -12.27 -12.16
CA LEU A 4 -20.61 -10.86 -12.48
C LEU A 4 -21.90 -10.11 -12.87
N VAL A 5 -22.73 -10.73 -13.68
CA VAL A 5 -24.01 -10.15 -14.12
C VAL A 5 -24.98 -10.04 -12.94
N LYS A 6 -25.16 -11.10 -12.16
CA LYS A 6 -26.05 -11.15 -10.99
C LYS A 6 -25.70 -10.08 -9.95
N ASN A 7 -24.40 -9.78 -9.78
CA ASN A 7 -23.92 -8.80 -8.83
C ASN A 7 -23.60 -7.43 -9.46
N SER A 8 -24.03 -7.19 -10.71
CA SER A 8 -23.92 -5.90 -11.41
C SER A 8 -22.50 -5.36 -11.55
N PHE A 9 -21.52 -6.25 -11.71
CA PHE A 9 -20.14 -5.81 -12.01
C PHE A 9 -20.06 -5.22 -13.42
N ARG A 10 -19.33 -4.13 -13.56
CA ARG A 10 -19.03 -3.54 -14.88
C ARG A 10 -17.94 -4.35 -15.57
N ILE A 11 -18.22 -4.81 -16.80
CA ILE A 11 -17.29 -5.57 -17.62
C ILE A 11 -16.73 -4.65 -18.72
N THR A 12 -15.40 -4.64 -18.85
CA THR A 12 -14.73 -3.85 -19.89
C THR A 12 -14.78 -4.57 -21.26
N LYS A 13 -14.53 -3.83 -22.34
CA LYS A 13 -14.46 -4.41 -23.69
C LYS A 13 -13.39 -5.50 -23.83
N GLN A 14 -12.35 -5.46 -23.01
CA GLN A 14 -11.26 -6.44 -22.96
C GLN A 14 -11.59 -7.67 -22.11
N GLY A 15 -12.78 -7.74 -21.52
CA GLY A 15 -13.21 -8.87 -20.69
C GLY A 15 -12.76 -8.83 -19.23
N PHE A 16 -12.13 -7.74 -18.79
CA PHE A 16 -11.89 -7.49 -17.37
C PHE A 16 -13.17 -7.00 -16.70
N PHE A 17 -13.26 -7.09 -15.38
CA PHE A 17 -14.34 -6.46 -14.65
C PHE A 17 -13.83 -5.50 -13.59
N VAL A 18 -14.65 -4.48 -13.28
CA VAL A 18 -14.37 -3.47 -12.28
C VAL A 18 -15.07 -3.86 -10.98
N ALA A 19 -14.34 -3.86 -9.90
CA ALA A 19 -14.82 -4.18 -8.58
C ALA A 19 -14.40 -3.11 -7.56
N LEU A 20 -14.90 -3.22 -6.33
CA LEU A 20 -14.52 -2.42 -5.18
C LEU A 20 -13.64 -3.25 -4.23
N ARG A 21 -12.62 -2.61 -3.71
CA ARG A 21 -11.79 -3.13 -2.63
C ARG A 21 -11.73 -2.10 -1.50
N ASN A 22 -12.12 -2.50 -0.29
CA ASN A 22 -11.86 -1.68 0.89
C ASN A 22 -10.40 -1.81 1.32
N VAL A 23 -9.83 -0.69 1.66
CA VAL A 23 -8.42 -0.53 2.01
C VAL A 23 -8.30 0.44 3.18
N VAL A 24 -7.11 0.48 3.79
CA VAL A 24 -6.76 1.45 4.82
C VAL A 24 -5.78 2.44 4.21
N THR A 25 -6.05 3.72 4.39
CA THR A 25 -5.15 4.79 3.95
C THR A 25 -3.88 4.75 4.78
N VAL A 26 -2.72 4.69 4.11
CA VAL A 26 -1.44 4.90 4.78
C VAL A 26 -1.17 6.40 4.81
N GLU A 27 -1.16 6.97 6.00
CA GLU A 27 -0.91 8.39 6.19
C GLU A 27 0.47 8.78 5.63
N LYS A 28 0.51 9.90 4.93
CA LYS A 28 1.75 10.48 4.43
C LYS A 28 2.41 11.26 5.55
N ASP A 29 3.63 10.94 5.88
CA ASP A 29 4.45 11.79 6.73
C ASP A 29 5.03 12.95 5.90
N ASN A 30 4.22 14.01 5.73
CA ASN A 30 4.64 15.20 4.98
C ASN A 30 5.79 15.95 5.66
N GLU A 31 5.95 15.82 6.97
CA GLU A 31 7.04 16.44 7.72
C GLU A 31 8.34 15.71 7.46
N LEU A 32 8.33 14.37 7.48
CA LEU A 32 9.48 13.56 7.08
C LEU A 32 9.90 13.87 5.65
N VAL A 33 8.96 13.95 4.70
CA VAL A 33 9.24 14.28 3.30
C VAL A 33 9.94 15.62 3.14
N LYS A 34 9.46 16.65 3.84
CA LYS A 34 10.07 18.00 3.84
C LYS A 34 11.45 17.96 4.48
N PHE A 35 11.55 17.30 5.62
CA PHE A 35 12.80 17.19 6.38
C PHE A 35 13.87 16.50 5.55
N VAL A 36 13.61 15.33 4.98
CA VAL A 36 14.56 14.55 4.16
C VAL A 36 15.02 15.36 2.94
N SER A 37 14.11 16.06 2.25
CA SER A 37 14.46 16.91 1.11
C SER A 37 15.41 18.03 1.51
N ASN A 38 15.13 18.71 2.60
CA ASN A 38 15.94 19.83 3.11
C ASN A 38 17.30 19.34 3.64
N ALA A 39 17.32 18.27 4.42
CA ALA A 39 18.53 17.68 4.98
C ALA A 39 19.47 17.19 3.87
N TYR A 40 18.96 16.49 2.88
CA TYR A 40 19.73 16.02 1.74
C TYR A 40 20.39 17.16 0.98
N ASN A 41 19.64 18.22 0.66
CA ASN A 41 20.16 19.39 -0.03
C ASN A 41 21.21 20.11 0.82
N LYS A 42 20.98 20.25 2.13
CA LYS A 42 21.94 20.86 3.07
C LYS A 42 23.25 20.09 3.12
N VAL A 43 23.19 18.76 3.26
CA VAL A 43 24.37 17.91 3.32
C VAL A 43 25.15 17.93 2.00
N LYS A 44 24.45 17.77 0.87
CA LYS A 44 25.08 17.64 -0.45
C LYS A 44 25.55 18.97 -1.02
N ALA A 45 24.69 19.99 -1.05
CA ALA A 45 24.96 21.24 -1.72
C ALA A 45 25.70 22.26 -0.83
N VAL A 46 25.34 22.36 0.46
CA VAL A 46 25.92 23.35 1.38
C VAL A 46 27.17 22.80 2.05
N TRP A 47 27.08 21.64 2.67
CA TRP A 47 28.21 21.04 3.39
C TRP A 47 29.18 20.27 2.48
N LYS A 48 28.76 19.97 1.24
CA LYS A 48 29.56 19.18 0.25
C LYS A 48 30.00 17.83 0.82
N LYS A 49 29.15 17.19 1.61
CA LYS A 49 29.35 15.86 2.21
C LYS A 49 28.48 14.81 1.53
N LYS A 50 28.76 13.53 1.79
CA LYS A 50 27.96 12.42 1.28
C LYS A 50 26.72 12.21 2.14
N PRO A 51 25.48 12.28 1.58
CA PRO A 51 24.27 12.02 2.35
C PRO A 51 24.21 10.63 2.97
N SER A 52 24.87 9.64 2.35
CA SER A 52 24.98 8.27 2.89
C SER A 52 25.72 8.17 4.24
N ASP A 53 26.49 9.20 4.61
CA ASP A 53 27.19 9.25 5.89
C ASP A 53 26.27 9.72 7.05
N PHE A 54 25.02 10.04 6.76
CA PHE A 54 24.06 10.59 7.72
C PHE A 54 22.84 9.70 7.87
N ARG A 55 22.31 9.64 9.08
CA ARG A 55 21.03 9.00 9.38
C ARG A 55 20.04 10.05 9.85
N VAL A 56 18.76 9.78 9.53
CA VAL A 56 17.63 10.54 10.05
C VAL A 56 17.13 9.83 11.29
N VAL A 57 16.96 10.58 12.36
CA VAL A 57 16.44 10.12 13.63
C VAL A 57 15.26 10.97 14.05
N MET A 58 14.40 10.44 14.91
CA MET A 58 13.28 11.17 15.51
C MET A 58 13.43 11.12 17.01
N GLU A 59 13.39 12.28 17.65
CA GLU A 59 13.44 12.49 19.09
C GLU A 59 12.45 13.58 19.46
N ASP A 60 11.64 13.36 20.50
CA ASP A 60 10.59 14.29 20.94
C ASP A 60 9.66 14.76 19.80
N ASP A 61 9.26 13.83 18.91
CA ASP A 61 8.45 14.08 17.71
C ASP A 61 9.10 15.04 16.68
N GLU A 62 10.40 15.31 16.79
CA GLU A 62 11.16 16.11 15.82
C GLU A 62 12.17 15.26 15.05
N TYR A 63 12.28 15.55 13.73
CA TYR A 63 13.30 14.92 12.88
C TYR A 63 14.63 15.66 12.96
N ARG A 64 15.71 14.87 13.16
CA ARG A 64 17.10 15.33 13.11
C ARG A 64 17.92 14.43 12.18
N PHE A 65 19.08 14.88 11.75
CA PHE A 65 20.03 14.02 11.02
C PHE A 65 21.40 14.10 11.67
N GLU A 66 22.02 12.95 11.86
CA GLU A 66 23.27 12.78 12.55
C GLU A 66 24.26 11.92 11.76
N LYS A 67 25.55 12.18 11.94
CA LYS A 67 26.60 11.46 11.23
C LYS A 67 26.95 10.13 11.89
N ASP A 68 26.89 10.06 13.19
CA ASP A 68 27.30 8.89 13.98
C ASP A 68 26.20 8.48 14.95
N ILE A 69 25.67 7.26 14.74
CA ILE A 69 24.57 6.71 15.55
C ILE A 69 25.09 6.11 16.86
N SER A 70 26.38 5.86 17.01
CA SER A 70 26.95 5.25 18.21
C SER A 70 26.75 6.10 19.48
N THR A 71 26.35 7.36 19.32
CA THR A 71 26.10 8.33 20.40
C THR A 71 24.61 8.58 20.67
N ILE A 72 23.69 7.86 19.98
CA ILE A 72 22.26 8.09 20.12
C ILE A 72 21.79 7.54 21.47
N GLU A 73 21.15 8.40 22.26
CA GLU A 73 20.53 8.07 23.54
C GLU A 73 19.32 7.11 23.37
N PHE A 74 18.93 6.45 24.44
CA PHE A 74 17.99 5.32 24.46
C PHE A 74 16.58 5.62 23.89
N ASP A 75 16.18 6.90 23.83
CA ASP A 75 14.84 7.34 23.42
C ASP A 75 14.76 7.85 21.97
N VAL A 76 15.83 7.72 21.18
CA VAL A 76 15.88 8.19 19.79
C VAL A 76 15.51 7.07 18.82
N LYS A 77 14.48 7.29 18.02
CA LYS A 77 14.05 6.36 16.98
C LYS A 77 14.85 6.57 15.69
N ASP A 78 15.59 5.55 15.27
CA ASP A 78 16.23 5.54 13.96
C ASP A 78 15.19 5.41 12.84
N VAL A 79 15.11 6.42 11.96
CA VAL A 79 14.20 6.47 10.82
C VAL A 79 14.82 5.84 9.58
N GLY A 80 16.14 6.04 9.37
CA GLY A 80 16.85 5.44 8.27
C GLY A 80 18.01 6.28 7.72
N ASN A 81 18.71 5.74 6.75
CA ASN A 81 19.81 6.45 6.07
C ASN A 81 19.28 7.60 5.21
N LEU A 82 19.90 8.77 5.27
CA LEU A 82 19.44 9.97 4.56
C LEU A 82 19.44 9.80 3.03
N GLN A 83 20.44 9.10 2.47
CA GLN A 83 20.49 8.83 1.02
C GLN A 83 19.34 7.91 0.59
N ASP A 84 19.07 6.85 1.35
CA ASP A 84 18.05 5.87 1.03
C ASP A 84 16.66 6.50 1.16
N LEU A 85 16.41 7.25 2.22
CA LEU A 85 15.17 8.00 2.42
C LEU A 85 14.92 9.01 1.31
N TYR A 86 15.97 9.69 0.81
CA TYR A 86 15.83 10.62 -0.30
C TYR A 86 15.44 9.90 -1.60
N LEU A 87 15.99 8.73 -1.87
CA LEU A 87 15.63 7.91 -3.03
C LEU A 87 14.18 7.39 -2.94
N GLU A 88 13.69 7.18 -1.73
CA GLU A 88 12.29 6.78 -1.47
C GLU A 88 11.27 7.92 -1.50
N LEU A 89 11.70 9.20 -1.56
CA LEU A 89 10.80 10.35 -1.56
C LEU A 89 9.66 10.30 -2.60
N PRO A 90 9.89 9.85 -3.86
CA PRO A 90 8.79 9.71 -4.81
C PRO A 90 7.70 8.77 -4.30
N ASN A 91 8.09 7.65 -3.68
CA ASN A 91 7.17 6.68 -3.09
C ASN A 91 6.43 7.26 -1.86
N MET A 92 7.12 8.03 -1.03
CA MET A 92 6.52 8.67 0.15
C MET A 92 5.49 9.74 -0.20
N LYS A 93 5.59 10.35 -1.40
CA LYS A 93 4.65 11.37 -1.91
C LYS A 93 3.40 10.76 -2.53
N GLU A 94 3.43 9.50 -2.95
CA GLU A 94 2.29 8.82 -3.56
C GLU A 94 1.22 8.48 -2.51
N ASN A 95 -0.05 8.46 -2.94
CA ASN A 95 -1.12 7.91 -2.13
C ASN A 95 -0.91 6.40 -2.03
N ARG A 96 -0.79 5.89 -0.82
CA ARG A 96 -0.63 4.48 -0.51
C ARG A 96 -1.81 3.99 0.31
N PHE A 97 -2.18 2.77 0.06
CA PHE A 97 -3.17 2.05 0.83
C PHE A 97 -2.61 0.69 1.24
N THR A 98 -3.22 0.08 2.21
CA THR A 98 -2.93 -1.29 2.62
C THR A 98 -4.23 -2.05 2.86
N ASP A 99 -4.14 -3.37 3.04
CA ASP A 99 -5.29 -4.17 3.44
C ASP A 99 -5.57 -4.00 4.93
N ASP A 100 -6.84 -4.13 5.30
CA ASP A 100 -7.28 -3.95 6.69
C ASP A 100 -6.87 -5.11 7.60
N TYR A 101 -6.68 -6.30 7.04
CA TYR A 101 -6.43 -7.52 7.82
C TYR A 101 -4.96 -7.70 8.19
N THR A 102 -4.07 -7.78 7.21
CA THR A 102 -2.62 -8.02 7.45
C THR A 102 -1.82 -6.75 7.53
N ARG A 103 -2.28 -5.68 6.88
CA ARG A 103 -1.60 -4.39 6.71
C ARG A 103 -0.22 -4.49 6.06
N THR A 104 -0.02 -5.52 5.25
CA THR A 104 1.27 -5.81 4.60
C THR A 104 1.30 -5.48 3.11
N PHE A 105 0.13 -5.40 2.45
CA PHE A 105 0.07 -5.09 1.02
C PHE A 105 0.38 -3.62 0.75
N ASP A 106 1.22 -3.37 -0.25
CA ASP A 106 1.50 -2.03 -0.80
C ASP A 106 0.57 -1.78 -1.99
N ILE A 107 -0.58 -1.15 -1.69
CA ILE A 107 -1.63 -0.89 -2.66
C ILE A 107 -1.49 0.53 -3.18
N ARG A 108 -1.31 0.70 -4.50
CA ARG A 108 -1.18 2.00 -5.17
C ARG A 108 -1.97 2.00 -6.46
N ILE A 109 -2.58 3.13 -6.79
CA ILE A 109 -3.26 3.31 -8.08
C ILE A 109 -2.27 3.10 -9.23
N GLY A 110 -2.66 2.28 -10.20
CA GLY A 110 -1.84 1.98 -11.38
C GLY A 110 -0.76 0.90 -11.16
N LYS A 111 -0.63 0.33 -9.97
CA LYS A 111 0.33 -0.77 -9.68
C LYS A 111 -0.40 -2.06 -9.38
N VAL A 112 -0.03 -3.14 -10.06
CA VAL A 112 -0.59 -4.47 -9.82
C VAL A 112 -0.30 -4.91 -8.38
N VAL A 113 -1.35 -5.39 -7.72
CA VAL A 113 -1.28 -6.06 -6.42
C VAL A 113 -1.51 -7.54 -6.65
N SER A 114 -0.60 -8.37 -6.17
CA SER A 114 -0.70 -9.82 -6.33
C SER A 114 -0.22 -10.57 -5.09
N MET A 115 -0.69 -11.79 -4.97
CA MET A 115 -0.19 -12.79 -4.01
C MET A 115 -0.03 -14.13 -4.73
N PRO A 116 0.80 -15.05 -4.21
CA PRO A 116 0.96 -16.36 -4.81
C PRO A 116 -0.39 -17.10 -4.92
N PRO A 117 -0.75 -17.67 -6.08
CA PRO A 117 -2.01 -18.43 -6.23
C PRO A 117 -2.13 -19.61 -5.27
N GLU A 118 -1.01 -20.22 -4.90
CA GLU A 118 -0.92 -21.33 -3.94
C GLU A 118 -1.28 -20.92 -2.52
N ASP A 119 -1.11 -19.63 -2.17
CA ASP A 119 -1.50 -19.07 -0.87
C ASP A 119 -2.99 -18.72 -0.81
N CYS A 120 -3.68 -18.78 -1.94
CA CYS A 120 -5.12 -18.52 -2.02
C CYS A 120 -5.94 -19.78 -1.74
N THR A 121 -7.06 -19.61 -1.05
CA THR A 121 -8.03 -20.71 -0.89
C THR A 121 -8.95 -20.79 -2.11
N TRP A 122 -8.87 -21.87 -2.85
CA TRP A 122 -9.72 -22.18 -4.00
C TRP A 122 -11.00 -22.86 -3.52
N SER A 123 -12.00 -22.06 -3.15
CA SER A 123 -13.28 -22.54 -2.65
C SER A 123 -14.37 -21.51 -2.89
N THR A 124 -15.56 -21.96 -3.19
CA THR A 124 -16.75 -21.10 -3.37
C THR A 124 -17.54 -20.86 -2.08
N ALA A 125 -17.26 -21.58 -1.02
CA ALA A 125 -18.17 -21.68 0.11
C ALA A 125 -17.95 -20.65 1.22
N ASP A 126 -16.82 -19.90 1.26
CA ASP A 126 -16.48 -19.07 2.42
C ASP A 126 -15.79 -17.77 2.03
N CYS A 127 -16.35 -16.64 2.48
CA CYS A 127 -15.78 -15.30 2.21
C CYS A 127 -14.58 -14.95 3.09
N ALA A 128 -14.32 -15.69 4.17
CA ALA A 128 -13.28 -15.37 5.16
C ALA A 128 -11.93 -16.04 4.91
N LYS A 129 -11.70 -16.59 3.70
CA LYS A 129 -10.48 -17.35 3.38
C LYS A 129 -9.45 -16.53 2.62
N ALA A 130 -8.23 -17.05 2.52
CA ALA A 130 -7.09 -16.40 1.90
C ALA A 130 -7.34 -16.01 0.43
N GLY A 131 -6.94 -14.81 0.07
CA GLY A 131 -7.12 -14.22 -1.25
C GLY A 131 -7.35 -12.71 -1.19
N LEU A 132 -7.18 -12.04 -2.29
CA LEU A 132 -7.47 -10.62 -2.44
C LEU A 132 -8.98 -10.44 -2.65
N HIS A 133 -9.69 -9.98 -1.62
CA HIS A 133 -11.14 -9.86 -1.64
C HIS A 133 -11.63 -8.67 -2.46
N PHE A 134 -12.74 -8.85 -3.15
CA PHE A 134 -13.43 -7.80 -3.91
C PHE A 134 -14.94 -7.94 -3.82
N THR A 135 -15.67 -6.86 -4.11
CA THR A 135 -17.13 -6.83 -4.19
C THR A 135 -17.62 -5.85 -5.26
N SER A 136 -18.90 -5.92 -5.61
CA SER A 136 -19.53 -4.91 -6.48
C SER A 136 -20.10 -3.73 -5.70
N ASN A 137 -20.33 -3.88 -4.38
CA ASN A 137 -20.99 -2.88 -3.55
C ASN A 137 -20.28 -2.71 -2.21
N GLN A 138 -20.04 -1.45 -1.84
CA GLN A 138 -19.36 -1.07 -0.58
C GLN A 138 -20.10 -1.55 0.68
N ILE A 139 -21.40 -1.69 0.64
CA ILE A 139 -22.21 -2.16 1.78
C ILE A 139 -21.75 -3.52 2.32
N HIS A 140 -21.08 -4.33 1.50
CA HIS A 140 -20.57 -5.63 1.90
C HIS A 140 -19.25 -5.57 2.70
N TYR A 141 -18.70 -4.37 2.86
CA TYR A 141 -17.47 -4.11 3.62
C TYR A 141 -17.68 -3.24 4.86
N VAL A 142 -18.90 -3.22 5.40
CA VAL A 142 -19.16 -2.45 6.63
C VAL A 142 -18.19 -2.85 7.73
N GLY A 143 -17.47 -1.85 8.26
CA GLY A 143 -16.49 -2.05 9.33
C GLY A 143 -15.10 -2.53 8.88
N CYS A 144 -14.83 -2.61 7.57
CA CYS A 144 -13.52 -3.00 7.05
C CYS A 144 -12.90 -1.84 6.27
N GLY A 145 -11.70 -1.40 6.67
CA GLY A 145 -10.99 -0.29 6.04
C GLY A 145 -11.61 1.08 6.29
N ASP A 146 -10.96 2.12 5.82
CA ASP A 146 -11.39 3.53 5.93
C ASP A 146 -11.81 4.13 4.58
N THR A 147 -11.47 3.48 3.49
CA THR A 147 -11.80 3.92 2.13
C THR A 147 -11.95 2.76 1.17
N SER A 148 -12.46 3.05 -0.02
CA SER A 148 -12.61 2.05 -1.09
C SER A 148 -11.87 2.51 -2.34
N VAL A 149 -11.20 1.58 -2.99
CA VAL A 149 -10.58 1.79 -4.30
C VAL A 149 -11.27 0.92 -5.35
N LEU A 150 -11.36 1.45 -6.57
CA LEU A 150 -11.76 0.64 -7.71
C LEU A 150 -10.58 -0.23 -8.13
N VAL A 151 -10.89 -1.47 -8.48
CA VAL A 151 -9.90 -2.44 -8.95
C VAL A 151 -10.37 -3.10 -10.24
N LEU A 152 -9.44 -3.26 -11.17
CA LEU A 152 -9.65 -3.98 -12.41
C LEU A 152 -9.14 -5.40 -12.24
N ILE A 153 -10.00 -6.38 -12.51
CA ILE A 153 -9.71 -7.80 -12.28
C ILE A 153 -9.87 -8.59 -13.57
N ASN A 154 -8.85 -9.40 -13.88
CA ASN A 154 -8.95 -10.42 -14.91
C ASN A 154 -9.76 -11.62 -14.35
N PRO A 155 -10.87 -12.05 -14.97
CA PRO A 155 -11.65 -13.19 -14.51
C PRO A 155 -10.83 -14.47 -14.30
N MET A 156 -9.78 -14.68 -15.09
CA MET A 156 -8.87 -15.82 -14.95
C MET A 156 -8.04 -15.83 -13.66
N LYS A 157 -7.99 -14.69 -12.95
CA LYS A 157 -7.29 -14.53 -11.68
C LYS A 157 -8.20 -14.74 -10.46
N VAL A 158 -9.48 -15.00 -10.68
CA VAL A 158 -10.46 -15.26 -9.61
C VAL A 158 -10.29 -16.68 -9.09
N VAL A 159 -10.15 -16.82 -7.78
CA VAL A 159 -9.96 -18.12 -7.09
C VAL A 159 -11.21 -18.59 -6.33
N GLY A 160 -12.12 -17.69 -6.07
CA GLY A 160 -13.35 -18.03 -5.38
C GLY A 160 -14.39 -16.94 -5.48
N ILE A 161 -15.65 -17.33 -5.56
CA ILE A 161 -16.81 -16.45 -5.54
C ILE A 161 -17.77 -16.94 -4.47
N GLY A 162 -18.13 -16.04 -3.58
CA GLY A 162 -19.21 -16.26 -2.61
C GLY A 162 -20.49 -15.63 -3.12
N TRP A 163 -21.42 -15.33 -2.20
CA TRP A 163 -22.70 -14.77 -2.58
C TRP A 163 -22.62 -13.37 -3.20
N GLN A 164 -21.81 -12.48 -2.61
CA GLN A 164 -21.67 -11.07 -3.00
C GLN A 164 -20.22 -10.60 -3.04
N LYS A 165 -19.30 -11.42 -2.59
CA LYS A 165 -17.85 -11.16 -2.56
C LYS A 165 -17.13 -12.22 -3.35
N GLY A 166 -16.03 -11.82 -3.97
CA GLY A 166 -15.11 -12.74 -4.60
C GLY A 166 -13.69 -12.56 -4.07
N ARG A 167 -12.85 -13.46 -4.46
CA ARG A 167 -11.40 -13.44 -4.19
C ARG A 167 -10.65 -13.69 -5.47
N CYS A 168 -9.56 -12.96 -5.63
CA CYS A 168 -8.60 -13.16 -6.72
C CYS A 168 -7.19 -13.21 -6.13
N TYR A 169 -6.22 -13.59 -6.95
CA TYR A 169 -4.82 -13.52 -6.56
C TYR A 169 -4.07 -12.33 -7.17
N GLU A 170 -4.77 -11.54 -8.02
CA GLU A 170 -4.18 -10.36 -8.67
C GLU A 170 -5.27 -9.36 -9.06
N TYR A 171 -5.03 -8.08 -8.84
CA TYR A 171 -5.85 -6.98 -9.36
C TYR A 171 -4.99 -5.73 -9.62
N LEU A 172 -5.54 -4.80 -10.40
CA LEU A 172 -4.96 -3.49 -10.67
C LEU A 172 -5.86 -2.40 -10.06
N PRO A 173 -5.44 -1.66 -9.04
CA PRO A 173 -6.13 -0.46 -8.55
C PRO A 173 -6.16 0.65 -9.63
N ILE A 174 -7.33 1.28 -9.84
CA ILE A 174 -7.57 2.30 -10.88
C ILE A 174 -8.24 3.54 -10.32
#